data_60a0dcbdb4b27403144e44b92818d4e3
#
_entry.id   60a0dcbdb4b27403144e44b92818d4e3
#
_cell.length_a   1.000
_cell.length_b   1.000
_cell.length_c   1.000
_cell.angle_alpha   90.00
_cell.angle_beta   90.00
_cell.angle_gamma   90.00
#
_symmetry.space_group_name_H-M   'P 1'
#
loop_
_entity.id
_entity.type
_entity.pdbx_description
1 polymer ?
#
loop_
_entity_poly.entity_id
_entity_poly.type
_entity_poly.pdbx_seq_one_letter_code
_entity_poly.pdbx_strand_id
1 'polypeptide(L)'
;EQVQELESLGARMILGEEYLQDLHEDVIFRTPGLSPNTPELVNAVQRGIELSSEMELFFQTCPSRLIGVTGSDGKTTTTTIIAEFLKEAGRNVYVGGNIGKPLLPDVADMVEEDFAVLELSSFQLMTMEQSPHIAVVTNLSPNHLDYHHTIEEYVRAKKNIFLHQGPEDRLILNYDNAPTRALAREAVCPVTFFSRQERLEEGVYLRDGAIWLTNDQGSREVLPLELIQLPGDHNVENYMAAIAAVDGLVPDRCVRAVARRFQGVEHRIEFVRELDGVRWYNDSIGTSPSRTTACLESFDRKVVLIAGGYDKGIPFTQLGMEIVDRVKALILTGDTASAIRSAAEQAPSFEASGLVIREEEDLAAAVRAARETAREGDVVVLSPACAAFDQFKNFMERGQAFKRLVQAL
;
A
#
# COMPACT_ATOMS: atom_id res chain seq x y z
N GLU A 1 3.84 28.39 3.50
CA GLU A 1 4.15 28.48 2.05
C GLU A 1 2.96 27.99 1.23
N GLN A 2 2.48 26.74 1.37
CA GLN A 2 1.31 26.22 0.64
C GLN A 2 0.02 27.01 0.89
N VAL A 3 -0.26 27.41 2.14
CA VAL A 3 -1.42 28.24 2.48
C VAL A 3 -1.37 29.57 1.74
N GLN A 4 -0.21 30.23 1.74
CA GLN A 4 -0.02 31.52 1.04
C GLN A 4 -0.17 31.40 -0.49
N GLU A 5 0.26 30.26 -1.05
CA GLU A 5 0.08 29.95 -2.46
C GLU A 5 -1.41 29.81 -2.80
N LEU A 6 -2.16 29.02 -2.03
CA LEU A 6 -3.60 28.84 -2.22
C LEU A 6 -4.37 30.15 -2.06
N GLU A 7 -4.05 30.95 -1.06
CA GLU A 7 -4.65 32.29 -0.87
C GLU A 7 -4.36 33.25 -2.07
N SER A 8 -3.14 33.16 -2.63
CA SER A 8 -2.79 33.92 -3.82
C SER A 8 -3.59 33.55 -5.06
N LEU A 9 -4.09 32.29 -5.11
CA LEU A 9 -4.99 31.76 -6.13
C LEU A 9 -6.47 32.06 -5.85
N GLY A 10 -6.77 32.79 -4.75
CA GLY A 10 -8.12 33.18 -4.39
C GLY A 10 -8.84 32.21 -3.43
N ALA A 11 -8.15 31.20 -2.90
CA ALA A 11 -8.72 30.31 -1.92
C ALA A 11 -8.91 31.02 -0.56
N ARG A 12 -10.06 30.85 0.06
CA ARG A 12 -10.30 31.26 1.45
C ARG A 12 -9.87 30.11 2.37
N MET A 13 -8.90 30.36 3.25
CA MET A 13 -8.41 29.39 4.20
C MET A 13 -9.14 29.51 5.54
N ILE A 14 -9.66 28.40 6.05
CA ILE A 14 -10.23 28.26 7.40
C ILE A 14 -9.39 27.20 8.11
N LEU A 15 -8.62 27.63 9.10
CA LEU A 15 -7.66 26.78 9.82
C LEU A 15 -8.10 26.63 11.29
N GLY A 16 -7.68 25.51 11.91
CA GLY A 16 -7.96 25.21 13.30
C GLY A 16 -9.22 24.36 13.49
N GLU A 17 -9.72 24.26 14.73
CA GLU A 17 -10.80 23.34 15.09
C GLU A 17 -12.18 23.72 14.51
N GLU A 18 -12.31 24.95 14.04
CA GLU A 18 -13.59 25.50 13.54
C GLU A 18 -13.80 25.29 12.04
N TYR A 19 -12.86 24.60 11.34
CA TYR A 19 -12.88 24.48 9.88
C TYR A 19 -14.11 23.77 9.29
N LEU A 20 -14.85 23.02 10.09
CA LEU A 20 -16.11 22.36 9.71
C LEU A 20 -17.37 23.12 10.16
N GLN A 21 -17.23 24.28 10.81
CA GLN A 21 -18.37 25.09 11.22
C GLN A 21 -18.93 25.89 10.03
N ASP A 22 -20.25 26.04 10.02
CA ASP A 22 -20.97 26.87 9.05
C ASP A 22 -20.69 26.53 7.55
N LEU A 23 -20.70 25.25 7.23
CA LEU A 23 -20.57 24.77 5.85
C LEU A 23 -21.75 25.24 4.99
N HIS A 24 -21.49 25.98 3.90
CA HIS A 24 -22.47 26.57 2.97
C HIS A 24 -22.14 26.33 1.50
N GLU A 25 -21.12 25.54 1.23
CA GLU A 25 -20.61 25.21 -0.09
C GLU A 25 -21.64 24.37 -0.87
N ASP A 26 -21.58 24.43 -2.20
CA ASP A 26 -22.39 23.56 -3.06
C ASP A 26 -21.86 22.12 -3.04
N VAL A 27 -20.53 21.95 -2.96
CA VAL A 27 -19.82 20.66 -2.93
C VAL A 27 -18.71 20.71 -1.89
N ILE A 28 -18.59 19.65 -1.10
CA ILE A 28 -17.52 19.45 -0.12
C ILE A 28 -16.63 18.29 -0.56
N PHE A 29 -15.34 18.56 -0.82
CA PHE A 29 -14.35 17.53 -1.08
C PHE A 29 -13.66 17.13 0.23
N ARG A 30 -13.98 15.93 0.74
CA ARG A 30 -13.33 15.42 1.96
C ARG A 30 -12.03 14.67 1.65
N THR A 31 -11.08 14.74 2.56
CA THR A 31 -9.94 13.81 2.55
C THR A 31 -10.38 12.44 3.07
N PRO A 32 -9.75 11.31 2.63
CA PRO A 32 -10.13 9.96 3.09
C PRO A 32 -10.08 9.77 4.61
N GLY A 33 -9.19 10.48 5.32
CA GLY A 33 -9.05 10.40 6.77
C GLY A 33 -10.18 11.06 7.57
N LEU A 34 -10.95 11.97 6.95
CA LEU A 34 -12.11 12.59 7.58
C LEU A 34 -13.32 11.68 7.37
N SER A 35 -13.93 11.21 8.47
CA SER A 35 -15.10 10.32 8.40
C SER A 35 -16.29 11.02 7.75
N PRO A 36 -16.99 10.40 6.79
CA PRO A 36 -18.23 10.96 6.25
C PRO A 36 -19.34 11.02 7.31
N ASN A 37 -19.20 10.26 8.40
CA ASN A 37 -20.13 10.26 9.54
C ASN A 37 -19.84 11.37 10.57
N THR A 38 -18.88 12.27 10.30
CA THR A 38 -18.65 13.46 11.12
C THR A 38 -19.93 14.28 11.18
N PRO A 39 -20.42 14.68 12.38
CA PRO A 39 -21.73 15.32 12.55
C PRO A 39 -21.97 16.54 11.64
N GLU A 40 -20.95 17.36 11.44
CA GLU A 40 -20.99 18.55 10.59
C GLU A 40 -21.20 18.18 9.11
N LEU A 41 -20.51 17.14 8.63
CA LEU A 41 -20.68 16.63 7.25
C LEU A 41 -22.07 15.98 7.07
N VAL A 42 -22.52 15.18 8.03
CA VAL A 42 -23.87 14.59 8.00
C VAL A 42 -24.93 15.69 7.92
N ASN A 43 -24.79 16.75 8.73
CA ASN A 43 -25.70 17.89 8.70
C ASN A 43 -25.66 18.63 7.36
N ALA A 44 -24.48 18.82 6.77
CA ALA A 44 -24.31 19.45 5.46
C ALA A 44 -25.02 18.65 4.36
N VAL A 45 -24.83 17.33 4.33
CA VAL A 45 -25.52 16.42 3.37
C VAL A 45 -27.03 16.45 3.56
N GLN A 46 -27.54 16.46 4.79
CA GLN A 46 -28.99 16.59 5.08
C GLN A 46 -29.59 17.89 4.55
N ARG A 47 -28.80 18.95 4.44
CA ARG A 47 -29.19 20.25 3.85
C ARG A 47 -29.08 20.27 2.32
N GLY A 48 -28.61 19.18 1.69
CA GLY A 48 -28.49 19.03 0.24
C GLY A 48 -27.11 19.43 -0.31
N ILE A 49 -26.10 19.61 0.54
CA ILE A 49 -24.72 19.82 0.07
C ILE A 49 -24.16 18.50 -0.41
N GLU A 50 -23.55 18.48 -1.59
CA GLU A 50 -22.91 17.31 -2.16
C GLU A 50 -21.60 17.01 -1.41
N LEU A 51 -21.42 15.76 -0.96
CA LEU A 51 -20.18 15.29 -0.38
C LEU A 51 -19.42 14.41 -1.38
N SER A 52 -18.23 14.80 -1.74
CA SER A 52 -17.39 14.12 -2.72
C SER A 52 -15.95 13.96 -2.21
N SER A 53 -15.10 13.40 -3.04
CA SER A 53 -13.67 13.25 -2.81
C SER A 53 -12.89 13.44 -4.11
N GLU A 54 -11.56 13.64 -4.00
CA GLU A 54 -10.68 13.69 -5.18
C GLU A 54 -10.81 12.42 -6.03
N MET A 55 -10.94 11.26 -5.41
CA MET A 55 -11.06 9.99 -6.12
C MET A 55 -12.42 9.83 -6.82
N GLU A 56 -13.52 10.29 -6.21
CA GLU A 56 -14.84 10.28 -6.86
C GLU A 56 -14.86 11.19 -8.08
N LEU A 57 -14.31 12.39 -7.96
CA LEU A 57 -14.20 13.30 -9.11
C LEU A 57 -13.29 12.72 -10.21
N PHE A 58 -12.20 12.05 -9.82
CA PHE A 58 -11.33 11.36 -10.78
C PHE A 58 -12.10 10.29 -11.56
N PHE A 59 -12.90 9.46 -10.88
CA PHE A 59 -13.71 8.43 -11.55
C PHE A 59 -14.76 9.03 -12.50
N GLN A 60 -15.35 10.17 -12.15
CA GLN A 60 -16.34 10.86 -12.97
C GLN A 60 -15.76 11.48 -14.24
N THR A 61 -14.48 11.89 -14.19
CA THR A 61 -13.86 12.69 -15.25
C THR A 61 -12.81 11.94 -16.07
N CYS A 62 -12.29 10.82 -15.56
CA CYS A 62 -11.24 10.06 -16.22
C CYS A 62 -11.78 9.31 -17.45
N PRO A 63 -11.25 9.56 -18.65
CA PRO A 63 -11.68 8.85 -19.87
C PRO A 63 -11.05 7.46 -19.99
N SER A 64 -9.98 7.18 -19.26
CA SER A 64 -9.18 5.97 -19.40
C SER A 64 -9.84 4.75 -18.78
N ARG A 65 -9.37 3.56 -19.16
CA ARG A 65 -9.81 2.31 -18.55
C ARG A 65 -9.28 2.17 -17.12
N LEU A 66 -10.18 2.07 -16.15
CA LEU A 66 -9.86 2.01 -14.73
C LEU A 66 -9.68 0.56 -14.26
N ILE A 67 -8.56 0.29 -13.56
CA ILE A 67 -8.30 -0.95 -12.83
C ILE A 67 -8.12 -0.60 -11.36
N GLY A 68 -9.03 -1.04 -10.48
CA GLY A 68 -8.98 -0.76 -9.06
C GLY A 68 -8.57 -1.99 -8.25
N VAL A 69 -7.67 -1.80 -7.30
CA VAL A 69 -7.20 -2.86 -6.40
C VAL A 69 -7.48 -2.50 -4.95
N THR A 70 -8.22 -3.34 -4.25
CA THR A 70 -8.43 -3.24 -2.80
C THR A 70 -8.14 -4.57 -2.11
N GLY A 71 -8.23 -4.57 -0.79
CA GLY A 71 -8.00 -5.72 0.08
C GLY A 71 -7.42 -5.28 1.42
N SER A 72 -7.20 -6.22 2.31
CA SER A 72 -6.47 -5.95 3.56
C SER A 72 -4.98 -5.85 3.27
N ASP A 73 -4.41 -6.83 2.59
CA ASP A 73 -2.99 -6.93 2.26
C ASP A 73 -2.77 -7.09 0.75
N GLY A 74 -1.53 -6.90 0.28
CA GLY A 74 -1.13 -7.11 -1.12
C GLY A 74 -1.53 -6.02 -2.11
N LYS A 75 -2.35 -5.03 -1.74
CA LYS A 75 -2.85 -3.96 -2.62
C LYS A 75 -1.73 -3.30 -3.44
N THR A 76 -0.75 -2.72 -2.76
CA THR A 76 0.33 -1.95 -3.39
C THR A 76 1.14 -2.80 -4.37
N THR A 77 1.50 -4.01 -3.95
CA THR A 77 2.26 -4.94 -4.78
C THR A 77 1.45 -5.35 -6.02
N THR A 78 0.19 -5.72 -5.85
CA THR A 78 -0.69 -6.10 -6.96
C THR A 78 -0.91 -4.93 -7.92
N THR A 79 -1.20 -3.72 -7.42
CA THR A 79 -1.35 -2.50 -8.23
C THR A 79 -0.10 -2.24 -9.06
N THR A 80 1.08 -2.34 -8.43
CA THR A 80 2.36 -2.11 -9.12
C THR A 80 2.64 -3.17 -10.18
N ILE A 81 2.41 -4.46 -9.87
CA ILE A 81 2.60 -5.56 -10.83
C ILE A 81 1.67 -5.39 -12.05
N ILE A 82 0.39 -5.05 -11.85
CA ILE A 82 -0.56 -4.77 -12.94
C ILE A 82 -0.03 -3.64 -13.82
N ALA A 83 0.39 -2.54 -13.21
CA ALA A 83 0.93 -1.39 -13.95
C ALA A 83 2.18 -1.75 -14.75
N GLU A 84 3.10 -2.52 -14.16
CA GLU A 84 4.33 -2.97 -14.85
C GLU A 84 4.02 -3.94 -16.00
N PHE A 85 3.02 -4.82 -15.86
CA PHE A 85 2.58 -5.69 -16.96
C PHE A 85 2.04 -4.88 -18.13
N LEU A 86 1.21 -3.89 -17.88
CA LEU A 86 0.64 -3.03 -18.92
C LEU A 86 1.72 -2.17 -19.61
N LYS A 87 2.65 -1.58 -18.84
CA LYS A 87 3.78 -0.81 -19.37
C LYS A 87 4.68 -1.69 -20.26
N GLU A 88 4.99 -2.93 -19.82
CA GLU A 88 5.78 -3.89 -20.61
C GLU A 88 5.06 -4.28 -21.92
N ALA A 89 3.74 -4.27 -21.93
CA ALA A 89 2.93 -4.46 -23.12
C ALA A 89 2.82 -3.19 -24.00
N GLY A 90 3.52 -2.11 -23.66
CA GLY A 90 3.56 -0.86 -24.41
C GLY A 90 2.32 0.03 -24.20
N ARG A 91 1.57 -0.15 -23.08
CA ARG A 91 0.43 0.70 -22.74
C ARG A 91 0.89 1.94 -21.99
N ASN A 92 0.19 3.06 -22.18
CA ASN A 92 0.34 4.22 -21.33
C ASN A 92 -0.43 3.97 -20.02
N VAL A 93 0.25 4.16 -18.86
CA VAL A 93 -0.29 3.74 -17.56
C VAL A 93 -0.06 4.81 -16.50
N TYR A 94 -1.14 5.26 -15.92
CA TYR A 94 -1.16 6.14 -14.75
C TYR A 94 -1.37 5.30 -13.48
N VAL A 95 -0.62 5.58 -12.42
CA VAL A 95 -0.71 4.82 -11.15
C VAL A 95 -0.99 5.79 -10.01
N GLY A 96 -2.01 5.53 -9.23
CA GLY A 96 -2.39 6.41 -8.13
C GLY A 96 -3.37 5.81 -7.14
N GLY A 97 -4.18 6.67 -6.52
CA GLY A 97 -5.12 6.32 -5.46
C GLY A 97 -4.48 6.46 -4.08
N ASN A 98 -4.51 5.41 -3.27
CA ASN A 98 -3.90 5.40 -1.93
C ASN A 98 -2.36 5.36 -1.96
N ILE A 99 -1.77 5.32 -3.12
CA ILE A 99 -0.32 5.34 -3.40
C ILE A 99 0.01 6.35 -4.49
N GLY A 100 1.29 6.73 -4.59
CA GLY A 100 1.77 7.64 -5.64
C GLY A 100 1.33 9.09 -5.42
N LYS A 101 1.06 9.77 -6.51
CA LYS A 101 0.57 11.15 -6.54
C LYS A 101 -0.93 11.19 -6.86
N PRO A 102 -1.64 12.27 -6.49
CA PRO A 102 -2.99 12.50 -6.97
C PRO A 102 -3.04 12.50 -8.50
N LEU A 103 -4.03 11.84 -9.09
CA LEU A 103 -4.15 11.70 -10.56
C LEU A 103 -5.12 12.70 -11.20
N LEU A 104 -5.94 13.36 -10.41
CA LEU A 104 -6.91 14.34 -10.92
C LEU A 104 -6.25 15.44 -11.79
N PRO A 105 -5.06 15.98 -11.45
CA PRO A 105 -4.37 16.94 -12.31
C PRO A 105 -3.94 16.38 -13.68
N ASP A 106 -3.75 15.07 -13.79
CA ASP A 106 -3.30 14.42 -15.03
C ASP A 106 -4.47 14.04 -15.97
N VAL A 107 -5.74 14.16 -15.53
CA VAL A 107 -6.93 13.74 -16.29
C VAL A 107 -7.02 14.42 -17.66
N ALA A 108 -6.59 15.67 -17.78
CA ALA A 108 -6.61 16.40 -19.05
C ALA A 108 -5.68 15.80 -20.12
N ASP A 109 -4.67 15.04 -19.73
CA ASP A 109 -3.70 14.38 -20.60
C ASP A 109 -4.07 12.91 -20.90
N MET A 110 -5.09 12.37 -20.22
CA MET A 110 -5.53 10.98 -20.37
C MET A 110 -6.46 10.79 -21.55
N VAL A 111 -6.35 9.63 -22.21
CA VAL A 111 -7.23 9.23 -23.31
C VAL A 111 -7.85 7.84 -23.06
N GLU A 112 -8.84 7.45 -23.84
CA GLU A 112 -9.61 6.20 -23.67
C GLU A 112 -8.73 4.93 -23.76
N GLU A 113 -7.68 4.97 -24.57
CA GLU A 113 -6.75 3.85 -24.76
C GLU A 113 -5.77 3.65 -23.61
N ASP A 114 -5.65 4.63 -22.72
CA ASP A 114 -4.78 4.60 -21.53
C ASP A 114 -5.38 3.74 -20.42
N PHE A 115 -4.56 3.45 -19.43
CA PHE A 115 -4.97 2.75 -18.22
C PHE A 115 -4.65 3.57 -16.97
N ALA A 116 -5.62 3.66 -16.06
CA ALA A 116 -5.37 4.13 -14.70
C ALA A 116 -5.49 2.96 -13.73
N VAL A 117 -4.38 2.61 -13.08
CA VAL A 117 -4.29 1.51 -12.10
C VAL A 117 -4.24 2.09 -10.70
N LEU A 118 -5.27 1.82 -9.91
CA LEU A 118 -5.57 2.53 -8.67
C LEU A 118 -5.53 1.59 -7.47
N GLU A 119 -4.70 1.92 -6.46
CA GLU A 119 -4.87 1.33 -5.15
C GLU A 119 -6.00 2.05 -4.42
N LEU A 120 -7.02 1.31 -3.95
CA LEU A 120 -8.18 1.90 -3.28
C LEU A 120 -8.28 1.40 -1.83
N SER A 121 -8.20 2.34 -0.88
CA SER A 121 -8.42 2.07 0.55
C SER A 121 -9.91 1.95 0.87
N SER A 122 -10.24 1.35 2.03
CA SER A 122 -11.62 1.33 2.52
C SER A 122 -12.16 2.73 2.79
N PHE A 123 -11.30 3.67 3.20
CA PHE A 123 -11.66 5.07 3.46
C PHE A 123 -12.07 5.84 2.20
N GLN A 124 -11.41 5.56 1.08
CA GLN A 124 -11.79 6.11 -0.22
C GLN A 124 -13.09 5.48 -0.73
N LEU A 125 -13.20 4.16 -0.63
CA LEU A 125 -14.34 3.40 -1.13
C LEU A 125 -15.65 3.64 -0.37
N MET A 126 -15.61 4.16 0.88
CA MET A 126 -16.82 4.30 1.73
C MET A 126 -17.97 5.06 1.07
N THR A 127 -17.66 6.09 0.30
CA THR A 127 -18.64 6.99 -0.32
C THR A 127 -18.70 6.86 -1.83
N MET A 128 -17.85 6.02 -2.44
CA MET A 128 -17.80 5.88 -3.89
C MET A 128 -19.05 5.21 -4.43
N GLU A 129 -19.68 5.86 -5.41
CA GLU A 129 -20.85 5.40 -6.14
C GLU A 129 -20.51 4.94 -7.58
N GLN A 130 -19.21 4.79 -7.86
CA GLN A 130 -18.70 4.28 -9.13
C GLN A 130 -17.66 3.19 -8.86
N SER A 131 -17.59 2.22 -9.75
CA SER A 131 -16.62 1.12 -9.70
C SER A 131 -15.70 1.15 -10.92
N PRO A 132 -14.44 0.66 -10.81
CA PRO A 132 -13.55 0.54 -11.97
C PRO A 132 -14.04 -0.57 -12.94
N HIS A 133 -13.63 -0.50 -14.20
CA HIS A 133 -13.90 -1.52 -15.21
C HIS A 133 -13.34 -2.91 -14.84
N ILE A 134 -12.22 -2.93 -14.11
CA ILE A 134 -11.64 -4.16 -13.57
C ILE A 134 -11.39 -3.93 -12.09
N ALA A 135 -12.09 -4.67 -11.24
CA ALA A 135 -11.94 -4.64 -9.80
C ALA A 135 -11.18 -5.86 -9.30
N VAL A 136 -10.23 -5.66 -8.38
CA VAL A 136 -9.45 -6.72 -7.75
C VAL A 136 -9.60 -6.63 -6.24
N VAL A 137 -10.01 -7.73 -5.59
CA VAL A 137 -10.01 -7.85 -4.12
C VAL A 137 -9.02 -8.95 -3.74
N THR A 138 -7.89 -8.56 -3.18
CA THR A 138 -6.77 -9.49 -2.88
C THR A 138 -7.10 -10.44 -1.74
N ASN A 139 -7.59 -9.89 -0.63
CA ASN A 139 -8.04 -10.62 0.56
C ASN A 139 -8.83 -9.71 1.49
N LEU A 140 -9.57 -10.30 2.41
CA LEU A 140 -10.29 -9.60 3.48
C LEU A 140 -9.97 -10.27 4.82
N SER A 141 -9.37 -9.50 5.71
CA SER A 141 -9.08 -9.84 7.10
C SER A 141 -9.39 -8.64 8.01
N PRO A 142 -9.64 -8.81 9.31
CA PRO A 142 -9.89 -7.70 10.23
C PRO A 142 -8.76 -6.67 10.17
N ASN A 143 -9.12 -5.43 9.86
CA ASN A 143 -8.19 -4.30 9.78
C ASN A 143 -8.95 -2.98 9.99
N HIS A 144 -8.29 -1.94 10.51
CA HIS A 144 -8.85 -0.60 10.71
C HIS A 144 -10.17 -0.58 11.51
N LEU A 145 -10.32 -1.45 12.52
CA LEU A 145 -11.52 -1.53 13.35
C LEU A 145 -11.66 -0.34 14.32
N ASP A 146 -10.59 0.40 14.54
CA ASP A 146 -10.56 1.71 15.19
C ASP A 146 -11.39 2.77 14.45
N TYR A 147 -11.52 2.64 13.14
CA TYR A 147 -12.25 3.55 12.28
C TYR A 147 -13.60 2.99 11.82
N HIS A 148 -13.65 1.73 11.38
CA HIS A 148 -14.86 1.11 10.83
C HIS A 148 -15.78 0.50 11.91
N HIS A 149 -15.33 0.45 13.17
CA HIS A 149 -16.01 -0.12 14.35
C HIS A 149 -16.32 -1.63 14.24
N THR A 150 -16.68 -2.14 13.05
CA THR A 150 -16.97 -3.56 12.81
C THR A 150 -16.32 -4.05 11.52
N ILE A 151 -16.11 -5.37 11.42
CA ILE A 151 -15.59 -5.99 10.18
C ILE A 151 -16.60 -5.89 9.03
N GLU A 152 -17.89 -5.92 9.36
CA GLU A 152 -18.99 -5.79 8.41
C GLU A 152 -18.99 -4.41 7.74
N GLU A 153 -18.73 -3.35 8.50
CA GLU A 153 -18.56 -1.99 7.95
C GLU A 153 -17.32 -1.88 7.05
N TYR A 154 -16.20 -2.45 7.49
CA TYR A 154 -14.99 -2.50 6.69
C TYR A 154 -15.18 -3.24 5.36
N VAL A 155 -15.84 -4.42 5.40
CA VAL A 155 -16.15 -5.19 4.19
C VAL A 155 -17.15 -4.44 3.31
N ARG A 156 -18.19 -3.82 3.89
CA ARG A 156 -19.17 -3.02 3.15
C ARG A 156 -18.50 -1.87 2.39
N ALA A 157 -17.60 -1.13 3.05
CA ALA A 157 -16.85 -0.07 2.37
C ALA A 157 -16.07 -0.60 1.16
N LYS A 158 -15.39 -1.75 1.30
CA LYS A 158 -14.62 -2.34 0.20
C LYS A 158 -15.47 -2.89 -0.94
N LYS A 159 -16.70 -3.29 -0.69
CA LYS A 159 -17.62 -3.77 -1.74
C LYS A 159 -17.94 -2.72 -2.80
N ASN A 160 -17.85 -1.43 -2.46
CA ASN A 160 -18.08 -0.36 -3.43
C ASN A 160 -17.10 -0.39 -4.61
N ILE A 161 -16.00 -1.15 -4.49
CA ILE A 161 -15.11 -1.37 -5.65
C ILE A 161 -15.81 -2.14 -6.80
N PHE A 162 -16.87 -2.89 -6.54
CA PHE A 162 -17.56 -3.67 -7.57
C PHE A 162 -19.08 -3.54 -7.59
N LEU A 163 -19.71 -2.97 -6.56
CA LEU A 163 -21.18 -2.90 -6.47
C LEU A 163 -21.82 -2.05 -7.57
N HIS A 164 -21.04 -1.17 -8.19
CA HIS A 164 -21.50 -0.30 -9.28
C HIS A 164 -20.98 -0.74 -10.66
N GLN A 165 -20.41 -1.96 -10.75
CA GLN A 165 -19.97 -2.54 -12.03
C GLN A 165 -21.17 -2.98 -12.88
N GLY A 166 -21.00 -2.86 -14.20
CA GLY A 166 -21.94 -3.39 -15.20
C GLY A 166 -21.54 -4.77 -15.72
N PRO A 167 -22.36 -5.37 -16.61
CA PRO A 167 -22.11 -6.72 -17.15
C PRO A 167 -20.82 -6.86 -17.97
N GLU A 168 -20.30 -5.77 -18.53
CA GLU A 168 -19.06 -5.73 -19.34
C GLU A 168 -17.79 -5.55 -18.51
N ASP A 169 -17.95 -5.25 -17.20
CA ASP A 169 -16.84 -5.10 -16.28
C ASP A 169 -16.35 -6.47 -15.78
N ARG A 170 -15.29 -6.48 -14.96
CA ARG A 170 -14.73 -7.73 -14.40
C ARG A 170 -14.39 -7.58 -12.94
N LEU A 171 -14.68 -8.63 -12.16
CA LEU A 171 -14.30 -8.73 -10.75
C LEU A 171 -13.35 -9.90 -10.54
N ILE A 172 -12.17 -9.62 -9.95
CA ILE A 172 -11.16 -10.62 -9.61
C ILE A 172 -11.15 -10.85 -8.10
N LEU A 173 -11.32 -12.09 -7.67
CA LEU A 173 -11.45 -12.47 -6.27
C LEU A 173 -10.51 -13.61 -5.87
N ASN A 174 -10.01 -13.54 -4.65
CA ASN A 174 -9.25 -14.63 -4.02
C ASN A 174 -10.19 -15.75 -3.57
N TYR A 175 -10.05 -16.93 -4.18
CA TYR A 175 -10.85 -18.12 -3.86
C TYR A 175 -10.48 -18.71 -2.49
N ASP A 176 -9.20 -18.64 -2.10
CA ASP A 176 -8.67 -19.21 -0.86
C ASP A 176 -9.11 -18.41 0.38
N ASN A 177 -9.50 -17.15 0.19
CA ASN A 177 -10.01 -16.29 1.27
C ASN A 177 -11.54 -16.34 1.30
N ALA A 178 -12.11 -17.03 2.27
CA ALA A 178 -13.56 -17.27 2.35
C ALA A 178 -14.42 -15.98 2.34
N PRO A 179 -14.05 -14.89 3.06
CA PRO A 179 -14.78 -13.62 2.95
C PRO A 179 -14.76 -13.04 1.54
N THR A 180 -13.60 -13.07 0.86
CA THR A 180 -13.46 -12.56 -0.52
C THR A 180 -14.26 -13.42 -1.49
N ARG A 181 -14.17 -14.74 -1.40
CA ARG A 181 -14.93 -15.68 -2.24
C ARG A 181 -16.45 -15.46 -2.13
N ALA A 182 -16.95 -15.14 -0.95
CA ALA A 182 -18.37 -14.89 -0.72
C ALA A 182 -18.91 -13.68 -1.48
N LEU A 183 -18.07 -12.70 -1.84
CA LEU A 183 -18.45 -11.49 -2.57
C LEU A 183 -18.99 -11.80 -3.98
N ALA A 184 -18.59 -12.91 -4.59
CA ALA A 184 -19.05 -13.32 -5.92
C ALA A 184 -20.57 -13.44 -6.03
N ARG A 185 -21.28 -13.66 -4.91
CA ARG A 185 -22.75 -13.78 -4.89
C ARG A 185 -23.46 -12.44 -5.12
N GLU A 186 -22.76 -11.34 -4.96
CA GLU A 186 -23.30 -9.97 -5.08
C GLU A 186 -22.85 -9.30 -6.39
N ALA A 187 -21.92 -9.92 -7.13
CA ALA A 187 -21.42 -9.40 -8.39
C ALA A 187 -22.46 -9.57 -9.51
N VAL A 188 -22.61 -8.54 -10.35
CA VAL A 188 -23.42 -8.58 -11.58
C VAL A 188 -22.56 -8.79 -12.83
N CYS A 189 -21.26 -8.55 -12.73
CA CYS A 189 -20.27 -8.74 -13.77
C CYS A 189 -19.64 -10.15 -13.71
N PRO A 190 -18.93 -10.60 -14.76
CA PRO A 190 -18.11 -11.80 -14.73
C PRO A 190 -17.08 -11.79 -13.60
N VAL A 191 -17.00 -12.90 -12.86
CA VAL A 191 -16.05 -13.10 -11.76
C VAL A 191 -14.95 -14.04 -12.19
N THR A 192 -13.70 -13.62 -12.07
CA THR A 192 -12.51 -14.48 -12.23
C THR A 192 -11.90 -14.74 -10.87
N PHE A 193 -11.78 -16.00 -10.49
CA PHE A 193 -11.11 -16.39 -9.26
C PHE A 193 -9.62 -16.65 -9.48
N PHE A 194 -8.83 -16.42 -8.43
CA PHE A 194 -7.48 -16.95 -8.32
C PHE A 194 -7.32 -17.76 -7.05
N SER A 195 -6.57 -18.89 -7.12
CA SER A 195 -6.33 -19.78 -5.99
C SER A 195 -4.93 -20.38 -6.05
N ARG A 196 -4.20 -20.26 -4.96
CA ARG A 196 -2.92 -20.95 -4.76
C ARG A 196 -3.09 -22.39 -4.25
N GLN A 197 -4.22 -22.66 -3.60
CA GLN A 197 -4.48 -23.92 -2.90
C GLN A 197 -5.29 -24.91 -3.76
N GLU A 198 -6.20 -24.38 -4.59
CA GLU A 198 -7.14 -25.19 -5.36
C GLU A 198 -6.89 -25.07 -6.87
N ARG A 199 -7.02 -26.18 -7.58
CA ARG A 199 -7.09 -26.14 -9.05
C ARG A 199 -8.49 -25.73 -9.47
N LEU A 200 -8.60 -24.58 -10.12
CA LEU A 200 -9.86 -24.04 -10.62
C LEU A 200 -10.18 -24.61 -12.01
N GLU A 201 -11.45 -24.86 -12.29
CA GLU A 201 -11.94 -25.19 -13.64
C GLU A 201 -11.80 -23.98 -14.57
N GLU A 202 -12.05 -22.78 -14.05
CA GLU A 202 -11.89 -21.49 -14.73
C GLU A 202 -11.26 -20.49 -13.74
N GLY A 203 -10.28 -19.71 -14.21
CA GLY A 203 -9.53 -18.75 -13.40
C GLY A 203 -8.04 -18.97 -13.38
N VAL A 204 -7.36 -18.35 -12.41
CA VAL A 204 -5.90 -18.42 -12.24
C VAL A 204 -5.57 -19.32 -11.05
N TYR A 205 -4.70 -20.31 -11.24
CA TYR A 205 -4.35 -21.24 -10.18
C TYR A 205 -2.89 -21.71 -10.25
N LEU A 206 -2.38 -22.21 -9.12
CA LEU A 206 -1.05 -22.78 -9.01
C LEU A 206 -1.09 -24.27 -9.37
N ARG A 207 -0.18 -24.71 -10.26
CA ARG A 207 0.00 -26.10 -10.62
C ARG A 207 1.43 -26.38 -11.05
N ASP A 208 2.00 -27.49 -10.57
CA ASP A 208 3.30 -28.02 -11.00
C ASP A 208 4.43 -26.96 -11.01
N GLY A 209 4.47 -26.06 -10.00
CA GLY A 209 5.47 -25.01 -9.88
C GLY A 209 5.28 -23.82 -10.84
N ALA A 210 4.11 -23.67 -11.43
CA ALA A 210 3.77 -22.55 -12.32
C ALA A 210 2.35 -22.02 -12.07
N ILE A 211 2.13 -20.76 -12.40
CA ILE A 211 0.81 -20.14 -12.44
C ILE A 211 0.17 -20.43 -13.79
N TRP A 212 -1.00 -21.03 -13.75
CA TRP A 212 -1.83 -21.39 -14.89
C TRP A 212 -3.06 -20.49 -14.95
N LEU A 213 -3.56 -20.27 -16.15
CA LEU A 213 -4.85 -19.62 -16.39
C LEU A 213 -5.69 -20.52 -17.30
N THR A 214 -6.93 -20.74 -16.88
CA THR A 214 -7.96 -21.41 -17.68
C THR A 214 -9.14 -20.47 -17.92
N ASN A 215 -9.51 -20.31 -19.17
CA ASN A 215 -10.68 -19.54 -19.62
C ASN A 215 -11.35 -20.25 -20.82
N ASP A 216 -12.28 -19.61 -21.50
CA ASP A 216 -12.97 -20.11 -22.69
C ASP A 216 -12.04 -20.50 -23.86
N GLN A 217 -10.82 -19.96 -23.89
CA GLN A 217 -9.79 -20.27 -24.89
C GLN A 217 -8.95 -21.52 -24.51
N GLY A 218 -9.18 -22.08 -23.32
CA GLY A 218 -8.48 -23.23 -22.80
C GLY A 218 -7.53 -22.92 -21.63
N SER A 219 -6.71 -23.91 -21.26
CA SER A 219 -5.77 -23.83 -20.15
C SER A 219 -4.35 -23.63 -20.66
N ARG A 220 -3.63 -22.63 -20.09
CA ARG A 220 -2.24 -22.34 -20.44
C ARG A 220 -1.39 -22.02 -19.23
N GLU A 221 -0.10 -22.35 -19.30
CA GLU A 221 0.91 -21.93 -18.36
C GLU A 221 1.30 -20.47 -18.65
N VAL A 222 1.06 -19.58 -17.67
CA VAL A 222 1.38 -18.15 -17.78
C VAL A 222 2.76 -17.85 -17.24
N LEU A 223 3.07 -18.28 -16.00
CA LEU A 223 4.27 -17.86 -15.28
C LEU A 223 4.85 -19.00 -14.41
N PRO A 224 6.05 -19.53 -14.72
CA PRO A 224 6.82 -20.38 -13.81
C PRO A 224 7.21 -19.63 -12.54
N LEU A 225 7.07 -20.25 -11.36
CA LEU A 225 7.40 -19.61 -10.07
C LEU A 225 8.87 -19.24 -9.93
N GLU A 226 9.77 -19.96 -10.57
CA GLU A 226 11.21 -19.69 -10.59
C GLU A 226 11.58 -18.32 -11.18
N LEU A 227 10.68 -17.72 -11.96
CA LEU A 227 10.88 -16.39 -12.52
C LEU A 227 10.49 -15.26 -11.56
N ILE A 228 9.75 -15.57 -10.50
CA ILE A 228 9.31 -14.57 -9.51
C ILE A 228 10.48 -14.29 -8.57
N GLN A 229 10.95 -13.04 -8.58
CA GLN A 229 12.06 -12.60 -7.72
C GLN A 229 11.62 -12.26 -6.29
N LEU A 230 10.33 -11.98 -6.09
CA LEU A 230 9.79 -11.66 -4.78
C LEU A 230 9.56 -12.92 -3.96
N PRO A 231 10.14 -13.02 -2.74
CA PRO A 231 9.94 -14.18 -1.88
C PRO A 231 8.53 -14.17 -1.26
N GLY A 232 8.06 -15.37 -0.91
CA GLY A 232 6.86 -15.59 -0.10
C GLY A 232 5.60 -15.86 -0.91
N ASP A 233 4.77 -16.74 -0.37
CA ASP A 233 3.53 -17.23 -0.97
C ASP A 233 2.52 -16.12 -1.27
N HIS A 234 2.47 -15.10 -0.40
CA HIS A 234 1.62 -13.93 -0.61
C HIS A 234 1.99 -13.15 -1.89
N ASN A 235 3.26 -13.18 -2.31
CA ASN A 235 3.65 -12.55 -3.57
C ASN A 235 3.23 -13.38 -4.77
N VAL A 236 3.21 -14.71 -4.67
CA VAL A 236 2.61 -15.57 -5.69
C VAL A 236 1.12 -15.22 -5.87
N GLU A 237 0.37 -15.04 -4.79
CA GLU A 237 -1.03 -14.60 -4.82
C GLU A 237 -1.20 -13.22 -5.46
N ASN A 238 -0.29 -12.25 -5.18
CA ASN A 238 -0.29 -10.94 -5.82
C ASN A 238 -0.08 -11.03 -7.34
N TYR A 239 0.84 -11.92 -7.79
CA TYR A 239 1.03 -12.21 -9.22
C TYR A 239 -0.20 -12.85 -9.85
N MET A 240 -0.84 -13.79 -9.17
CA MET A 240 -2.05 -14.46 -9.67
C MET A 240 -3.21 -13.46 -9.83
N ALA A 241 -3.43 -12.60 -8.85
CA ALA A 241 -4.42 -11.52 -8.92
C ALA A 241 -4.13 -10.56 -10.10
N ALA A 242 -2.86 -10.17 -10.27
CA ALA A 242 -2.45 -9.30 -11.36
C ALA A 242 -2.59 -9.97 -12.74
N ILE A 243 -2.26 -11.25 -12.88
CA ILE A 243 -2.46 -12.03 -14.11
C ILE A 243 -3.94 -12.11 -14.48
N ALA A 244 -4.82 -12.39 -13.50
CA ALA A 244 -6.27 -12.40 -13.73
C ALA A 244 -6.79 -11.03 -14.20
N ALA A 245 -6.28 -9.94 -13.62
CA ALA A 245 -6.69 -8.58 -13.98
C ALA A 245 -6.29 -8.19 -15.41
N VAL A 246 -5.16 -8.67 -15.92
CA VAL A 246 -4.63 -8.30 -17.25
C VAL A 246 -4.90 -9.37 -18.32
N ASP A 247 -5.64 -10.43 -18.02
CA ASP A 247 -5.98 -11.45 -19.02
C ASP A 247 -6.70 -10.82 -20.23
N GLY A 248 -6.24 -11.17 -21.43
CA GLY A 248 -6.70 -10.56 -22.68
C GLY A 248 -6.12 -9.16 -22.99
N LEU A 249 -5.42 -8.51 -22.06
CA LEU A 249 -4.80 -7.18 -22.22
C LEU A 249 -3.30 -7.24 -22.44
N VAL A 250 -2.62 -8.21 -21.82
CA VAL A 250 -1.16 -8.35 -21.79
C VAL A 250 -0.75 -9.75 -22.22
N PRO A 251 0.16 -9.90 -23.17
CA PRO A 251 0.72 -11.20 -23.55
C PRO A 251 1.55 -11.83 -22.42
N ASP A 252 1.51 -13.17 -22.27
CA ASP A 252 2.23 -13.91 -21.22
C ASP A 252 3.75 -13.65 -21.24
N ARG A 253 4.34 -13.36 -22.41
CA ARG A 253 5.77 -12.96 -22.49
C ARG A 253 6.10 -11.70 -21.70
N CYS A 254 5.18 -10.74 -21.65
CA CYS A 254 5.33 -9.50 -20.87
C CYS A 254 5.24 -9.79 -19.37
N VAL A 255 4.31 -10.66 -18.96
CA VAL A 255 4.20 -11.15 -17.57
C VAL A 255 5.52 -11.77 -17.12
N ARG A 256 6.09 -12.69 -17.93
CA ARG A 256 7.36 -13.35 -17.62
C ARG A 256 8.56 -12.37 -17.63
N ALA A 257 8.56 -11.38 -18.52
CA ALA A 257 9.61 -10.36 -18.55
C ALA A 257 9.61 -9.50 -17.26
N VAL A 258 8.43 -9.07 -16.81
CA VAL A 258 8.30 -8.32 -15.55
C VAL A 258 8.69 -9.19 -14.36
N ALA A 259 8.21 -10.43 -14.26
CA ALA A 259 8.53 -11.31 -13.14
C ALA A 259 10.02 -11.51 -12.91
N ARG A 260 10.82 -11.57 -14.00
CA ARG A 260 12.29 -11.71 -13.92
C ARG A 260 13.02 -10.48 -13.37
N ARG A 261 12.42 -9.28 -13.45
CA ARG A 261 13.10 -8.03 -13.06
C ARG A 261 12.44 -7.34 -11.85
N PHE A 262 11.19 -7.64 -11.54
CA PHE A 262 10.46 -6.95 -10.50
C PHE A 262 10.91 -7.42 -9.11
N GLN A 263 11.59 -6.55 -8.39
CA GLN A 263 12.18 -6.81 -7.08
C GLN A 263 11.34 -6.23 -5.93
N GLY A 264 10.13 -5.77 -6.19
CA GLY A 264 9.22 -5.21 -5.19
C GLY A 264 8.90 -3.74 -5.43
N VAL A 265 8.12 -3.20 -4.51
CA VAL A 265 7.71 -1.80 -4.54
C VAL A 265 8.83 -0.96 -3.93
N GLU A 266 9.25 0.08 -4.62
CA GLU A 266 10.27 1.01 -4.13
C GLU A 266 9.88 1.55 -2.74
N HIS A 267 10.84 1.59 -1.83
CA HIS A 267 10.68 2.01 -0.44
C HIS A 267 9.80 1.11 0.46
N ARG A 268 9.36 -0.07 -0.01
CA ARG A 268 8.56 -1.02 0.77
C ARG A 268 9.28 -2.37 0.90
N ILE A 269 10.01 -2.55 2.00
CA ILE A 269 10.87 -3.73 2.26
C ILE A 269 11.72 -4.03 1.01
N GLU A 270 12.14 -2.96 0.34
CA GLU A 270 12.91 -3.01 -0.90
C GLU A 270 14.32 -3.50 -0.61
N PHE A 271 14.72 -4.61 -1.23
CA PHE A 271 16.11 -5.07 -1.14
C PHE A 271 17.03 -4.07 -1.85
N VAL A 272 18.04 -3.56 -1.13
CA VAL A 272 18.99 -2.57 -1.66
C VAL A 272 20.26 -3.26 -2.15
N ARG A 273 20.90 -4.02 -1.28
CA ARG A 273 22.10 -4.83 -1.60
C ARG A 273 22.44 -5.79 -0.47
N GLU A 274 23.32 -6.73 -0.77
CA GLU A 274 24.07 -7.50 0.22
C GLU A 274 25.51 -7.00 0.27
N LEU A 275 26.03 -6.75 1.46
CA LEU A 275 27.41 -6.31 1.72
C LEU A 275 28.01 -7.13 2.85
N ASP A 276 29.08 -7.87 2.60
CA ASP A 276 29.76 -8.74 3.56
C ASP A 276 28.81 -9.69 4.32
N GLY A 277 27.88 -10.31 3.54
CA GLY A 277 26.88 -11.22 4.07
C GLY A 277 25.74 -10.56 4.88
N VAL A 278 25.67 -9.21 4.91
CA VAL A 278 24.58 -8.44 5.52
C VAL A 278 23.63 -7.95 4.45
N ARG A 279 22.34 -8.25 4.59
CA ARG A 279 21.30 -7.81 3.66
C ARG A 279 20.65 -6.52 4.12
N TRP A 280 20.56 -5.54 3.22
CA TRP A 280 20.04 -4.21 3.49
C TRP A 280 18.70 -3.99 2.81
N TYR A 281 17.71 -3.54 3.58
CA TYR A 281 16.33 -3.30 3.10
C TYR A 281 15.87 -1.88 3.40
N ASN A 282 15.14 -1.30 2.45
CA ASN A 282 14.55 0.03 2.53
C ASN A 282 13.03 -0.09 2.67
N ASP A 283 12.51 0.27 3.84
CA ASP A 283 11.08 0.38 4.12
C ASP A 283 10.73 1.81 4.56
N SER A 284 11.30 2.81 3.87
CA SER A 284 11.09 4.23 4.20
C SER A 284 9.63 4.66 4.16
N ILE A 285 8.75 3.92 3.46
CA ILE A 285 7.30 4.12 3.44
C ILE A 285 6.64 3.73 4.79
N GLY A 286 7.33 3.03 5.67
CA GLY A 286 6.90 2.68 7.03
C GLY A 286 6.82 3.90 7.94
N THR A 287 5.88 4.81 7.67
CA THR A 287 5.74 6.12 8.34
C THR A 287 4.82 6.10 9.56
N SER A 288 4.52 4.93 10.11
CA SER A 288 3.74 4.75 11.34
C SER A 288 4.22 3.52 12.11
N PRO A 289 3.99 3.46 13.44
CA PRO A 289 4.36 2.32 14.27
C PRO A 289 3.83 0.97 13.76
N SER A 290 2.56 0.91 13.36
CA SER A 290 1.93 -0.31 12.84
C SER A 290 2.55 -0.82 11.53
N ARG A 291 3.02 0.06 10.65
CA ARG A 291 3.71 -0.32 9.42
C ARG A 291 5.09 -0.91 9.71
N THR A 292 5.82 -0.33 10.66
CA THR A 292 7.12 -0.87 11.09
C THR A 292 6.95 -2.23 11.78
N THR A 293 5.90 -2.42 12.59
CA THR A 293 5.53 -3.74 13.13
C THR A 293 5.36 -4.77 12.00
N ALA A 294 4.55 -4.46 11.00
CA ALA A 294 4.34 -5.34 9.85
C ALA A 294 5.63 -5.61 9.05
N CYS A 295 6.52 -4.62 8.94
CA CYS A 295 7.85 -4.81 8.37
C CYS A 295 8.68 -5.80 9.17
N LEU A 296 8.73 -5.66 10.49
CA LEU A 296 9.48 -6.56 11.40
C LEU A 296 8.95 -8.00 11.34
N GLU A 297 7.64 -8.18 11.22
CA GLU A 297 6.99 -9.50 11.10
C GLU A 297 7.34 -10.23 9.79
N SER A 298 7.76 -9.51 8.76
CA SER A 298 8.15 -10.11 7.47
C SER A 298 9.51 -10.80 7.48
N PHE A 299 10.29 -10.66 8.56
CA PHE A 299 11.59 -11.31 8.71
C PHE A 299 11.53 -12.49 9.69
N ASP A 300 12.22 -13.57 9.35
CA ASP A 300 12.30 -14.82 10.13
C ASP A 300 13.34 -14.77 11.28
N ARG A 301 13.94 -13.60 11.49
CA ARG A 301 15.04 -13.38 12.47
C ARG A 301 15.02 -11.97 13.04
N LYS A 302 15.71 -11.77 14.15
CA LYS A 302 15.93 -10.42 14.69
C LYS A 302 16.76 -9.58 13.72
N VAL A 303 16.32 -8.34 13.49
CA VAL A 303 16.97 -7.40 12.55
C VAL A 303 17.75 -6.31 13.28
N VAL A 304 18.63 -5.61 12.57
CA VAL A 304 19.12 -4.27 12.93
C VAL A 304 18.15 -3.26 12.34
N LEU A 305 17.42 -2.56 13.19
CA LEU A 305 16.40 -1.59 12.79
C LEU A 305 16.94 -0.16 12.84
N ILE A 306 16.79 0.59 11.76
CA ILE A 306 16.96 2.05 11.74
C ILE A 306 15.56 2.66 11.81
N ALA A 307 15.26 3.45 12.88
CA ALA A 307 13.95 4.03 13.11
C ALA A 307 14.03 5.48 13.62
N GLY A 308 12.89 6.18 13.55
CA GLY A 308 12.73 7.55 13.97
C GLY A 308 12.46 8.52 12.83
N GLY A 309 12.17 9.77 13.17
CA GLY A 309 11.77 10.83 12.27
C GLY A 309 10.83 11.82 12.92
N TYR A 310 10.01 12.51 12.12
CA TYR A 310 9.06 13.51 12.55
C TYR A 310 7.93 12.94 13.41
N ASP A 311 7.62 13.60 14.52
CA ASP A 311 6.56 13.21 15.45
C ASP A 311 5.16 13.58 14.94
N LYS A 312 4.31 12.58 14.78
CA LYS A 312 2.88 12.74 14.45
C LYS A 312 1.96 12.63 15.66
N GLY A 313 2.50 12.53 16.87
CA GLY A 313 1.74 12.28 18.09
C GLY A 313 1.17 10.87 18.22
N ILE A 314 1.70 9.89 17.47
CA ILE A 314 1.23 8.49 17.52
C ILE A 314 2.01 7.75 18.61
N PRO A 315 1.35 7.04 19.54
CA PRO A 315 2.05 6.33 20.62
C PRO A 315 2.87 5.15 20.08
N PHE A 316 4.06 4.92 20.66
CA PHE A 316 4.98 3.85 20.28
C PHE A 316 4.91 2.61 21.18
N THR A 317 4.02 2.57 22.17
CA THR A 317 3.95 1.50 23.18
C THR A 317 3.89 0.09 22.57
N GLN A 318 3.00 -0.11 21.58
CA GLN A 318 2.90 -1.40 20.89
C GLN A 318 4.18 -1.75 20.11
N LEU A 319 4.73 -0.78 19.38
CA LEU A 319 5.97 -0.96 18.63
C LEU A 319 7.14 -1.29 19.56
N GLY A 320 7.20 -0.69 20.76
CA GLY A 320 8.23 -0.98 21.77
C GLY A 320 8.28 -2.47 22.13
N MET A 321 7.15 -3.14 22.27
CA MET A 321 7.08 -4.58 22.54
C MET A 321 7.61 -5.39 21.34
N GLU A 322 7.20 -5.05 20.12
CA GLU A 322 7.69 -5.73 18.92
C GLU A 322 9.20 -5.53 18.68
N ILE A 323 9.72 -4.35 18.97
CA ILE A 323 11.14 -4.05 18.89
C ILE A 323 11.93 -5.00 19.81
N VAL A 324 11.53 -5.15 21.05
CA VAL A 324 12.23 -6.02 22.03
C VAL A 324 12.26 -7.49 21.56
N ASP A 325 11.19 -7.95 20.93
CA ASP A 325 11.08 -9.33 20.48
C ASP A 325 11.81 -9.57 19.14
N ARG A 326 11.80 -8.60 18.22
CA ARG A 326 12.21 -8.79 16.81
C ARG A 326 13.46 -8.03 16.38
N VAL A 327 14.01 -7.16 17.24
CA VAL A 327 15.18 -6.34 16.93
C VAL A 327 16.35 -6.77 17.80
N LYS A 328 17.53 -6.93 17.22
CA LYS A 328 18.79 -7.17 17.95
C LYS A 328 19.54 -5.87 18.25
N ALA A 329 19.41 -4.89 17.36
CA ALA A 329 19.98 -3.56 17.56
C ALA A 329 19.03 -2.50 16.96
N LEU A 330 18.72 -1.48 17.74
CA LEU A 330 17.86 -0.35 17.40
C LEU A 330 18.74 0.89 17.22
N ILE A 331 18.80 1.40 16.02
CA ILE A 331 19.52 2.63 15.68
C ILE A 331 18.48 3.73 15.46
N LEU A 332 18.49 4.72 16.30
CA LEU A 332 17.51 5.78 16.35
C LEU A 332 18.06 7.10 15.79
N THR A 333 17.19 7.85 15.10
CA THR A 333 17.52 9.20 14.62
C THR A 333 16.24 10.06 14.54
N GLY A 334 16.39 11.40 14.48
CA GLY A 334 15.29 12.35 14.36
C GLY A 334 14.50 12.61 15.64
N ASP A 335 13.44 13.41 15.53
CA ASP A 335 12.70 13.98 16.67
C ASP A 335 12.11 12.94 17.63
N THR A 336 11.74 11.75 17.13
CA THR A 336 11.08 10.70 17.90
C THR A 336 12.04 9.69 18.51
N ALA A 337 13.35 9.85 18.38
CA ALA A 337 14.35 8.90 18.87
C ALA A 337 14.16 8.55 20.36
N SER A 338 14.03 9.56 21.23
CA SER A 338 13.82 9.37 22.68
C SER A 338 12.48 8.70 23.01
N ALA A 339 11.42 8.98 22.27
CA ALA A 339 10.09 8.39 22.49
C ALA A 339 10.07 6.90 22.12
N ILE A 340 10.70 6.52 21.00
CA ILE A 340 10.82 5.10 20.59
C ILE A 340 11.73 4.34 21.58
N ARG A 341 12.85 4.94 22.00
CA ARG A 341 13.72 4.36 23.07
C ARG A 341 12.90 4.06 24.32
N SER A 342 12.19 5.07 24.84
CA SER A 342 11.39 4.93 26.06
C SER A 342 10.33 3.83 25.93
N ALA A 343 9.69 3.71 24.77
CA ALA A 343 8.70 2.66 24.52
C ALA A 343 9.32 1.26 24.53
N ALA A 344 10.53 1.09 23.98
CA ALA A 344 11.27 -0.18 24.04
C ALA A 344 11.75 -0.51 25.46
N GLU A 345 12.31 0.46 26.18
CA GLU A 345 12.80 0.29 27.56
C GLU A 345 11.68 -0.03 28.56
N GLN A 346 10.44 0.42 28.30
CA GLN A 346 9.27 0.12 29.12
C GLN A 346 8.63 -1.23 28.80
N ALA A 347 9.04 -1.91 27.74
CA ALA A 347 8.51 -3.24 27.40
C ALA A 347 8.94 -4.28 28.45
N PRO A 348 8.04 -5.18 28.88
CA PRO A 348 8.30 -6.12 29.99
C PRO A 348 9.54 -7.01 29.80
N SER A 349 9.87 -7.35 28.54
CA SER A 349 11.00 -8.23 28.19
C SER A 349 12.30 -7.48 27.86
N PHE A 350 12.34 -6.16 28.06
CA PHE A 350 13.50 -5.35 27.65
C PHE A 350 14.83 -5.83 28.24
N GLU A 351 14.93 -6.02 29.57
CA GLU A 351 16.16 -6.44 30.23
C GLU A 351 16.66 -7.83 29.75
N ALA A 352 15.73 -8.74 29.43
CA ALA A 352 16.06 -10.09 28.97
C ALA A 352 16.39 -10.17 27.47
N SER A 353 16.02 -9.13 26.69
CA SER A 353 16.11 -9.13 25.23
C SER A 353 17.53 -9.05 24.69
N GLY A 354 18.43 -8.40 25.44
CA GLY A 354 19.77 -8.05 24.98
C GLY A 354 19.79 -6.99 23.86
N LEU A 355 18.71 -6.23 23.71
CA LEU A 355 18.58 -5.17 22.71
C LEU A 355 19.65 -4.09 22.89
N VAL A 356 20.43 -3.83 21.85
CA VAL A 356 21.38 -2.72 21.82
C VAL A 356 20.68 -1.51 21.23
N ILE A 357 20.73 -0.35 21.92
CA ILE A 357 20.14 0.90 21.44
C ILE A 357 21.25 1.94 21.22
N ARG A 358 21.24 2.56 20.03
CA ARG A 358 22.12 3.68 19.66
C ARG A 358 21.26 4.84 19.17
N GLU A 359 21.67 6.06 19.47
CA GLU A 359 21.07 7.28 18.90
C GLU A 359 22.13 7.99 18.07
N GLU A 360 21.73 8.40 16.89
CA GLU A 360 22.60 9.02 15.89
C GLU A 360 21.98 10.34 15.42
N GLU A 361 22.82 11.30 15.03
CA GLU A 361 22.39 12.65 14.68
C GLU A 361 21.59 12.73 13.38
N ASP A 362 21.90 11.85 12.41
CA ASP A 362 21.25 11.84 11.09
C ASP A 362 21.21 10.43 10.48
N LEU A 363 20.56 10.31 9.33
CA LEU A 363 20.46 9.05 8.61
C LEU A 363 21.82 8.49 8.17
N ALA A 364 22.78 9.36 7.83
CA ALA A 364 24.10 8.91 7.40
C ALA A 364 24.90 8.29 8.56
N ALA A 365 24.82 8.91 9.76
CA ALA A 365 25.40 8.35 10.98
C ALA A 365 24.68 7.04 11.37
N ALA A 366 23.35 6.98 11.26
CA ALA A 366 22.57 5.77 11.54
C ALA A 366 22.95 4.60 10.62
N VAL A 367 23.17 4.83 9.32
CA VAL A 367 23.65 3.81 8.39
C VAL A 367 25.05 3.30 8.76
N ARG A 368 25.97 4.19 9.12
CA ARG A 368 27.31 3.80 9.60
C ARG A 368 27.23 2.96 10.90
N ALA A 369 26.44 3.42 11.85
CA ALA A 369 26.20 2.71 13.11
C ALA A 369 25.60 1.31 12.91
N ALA A 370 24.65 1.18 11.98
CA ALA A 370 24.08 -0.10 11.62
C ALA A 370 25.13 -1.02 10.98
N ARG A 371 26.01 -0.47 10.11
CA ARG A 371 27.11 -1.23 9.49
C ARG A 371 28.12 -1.76 10.54
N GLU A 372 28.47 -0.95 11.54
CA GLU A 372 29.37 -1.34 12.62
C GLU A 372 28.77 -2.44 13.51
N THR A 373 27.46 -2.42 13.69
CA THR A 373 26.71 -3.32 14.57
C THR A 373 26.39 -4.66 13.91
N ALA A 374 26.06 -4.65 12.61
CA ALA A 374 25.67 -5.83 11.87
C ALA A 374 26.83 -6.83 11.70
N ARG A 375 26.50 -8.11 11.59
CA ARG A 375 27.42 -9.24 11.34
C ARG A 375 26.92 -10.04 10.15
N GLU A 376 27.79 -10.87 9.58
CA GLU A 376 27.41 -11.80 8.51
C GLU A 376 26.14 -12.59 8.86
N GLY A 377 25.19 -12.69 7.94
CA GLY A 377 23.90 -13.30 8.13
C GLY A 377 22.80 -12.37 8.67
N ASP A 378 23.15 -11.14 9.09
CA ASP A 378 22.16 -10.19 9.58
C ASP A 378 21.35 -9.52 8.46
N VAL A 379 20.23 -8.96 8.90
CA VAL A 379 19.38 -8.06 8.10
C VAL A 379 19.43 -6.67 8.75
N VAL A 380 19.73 -5.65 7.95
CA VAL A 380 19.56 -4.24 8.32
C VAL A 380 18.34 -3.70 7.56
N VAL A 381 17.42 -3.06 8.27
CA VAL A 381 16.25 -2.46 7.65
C VAL A 381 16.03 -1.02 8.14
N LEU A 382 15.82 -0.10 7.19
CA LEU A 382 15.25 1.20 7.47
C LEU A 382 13.73 1.06 7.48
N SER A 383 13.08 1.07 8.64
CA SER A 383 11.61 1.16 8.78
C SER A 383 11.30 2.17 9.89
N PRO A 384 11.09 3.44 9.54
CA PRO A 384 11.23 4.57 10.44
C PRO A 384 10.16 4.70 11.52
N ALA A 385 8.98 4.09 11.35
CA ALA A 385 7.79 4.29 12.18
C ALA A 385 7.23 5.73 12.19
N CYS A 386 7.89 6.66 11.50
CA CYS A 386 7.67 8.10 11.55
C CYS A 386 7.67 8.73 10.16
N ALA A 387 7.03 9.88 10.01
CA ALA A 387 7.18 10.71 8.82
C ALA A 387 8.65 11.17 8.67
N ALA A 388 8.97 11.76 7.51
CA ALA A 388 10.32 12.16 7.16
C ALA A 388 10.60 13.66 7.37
N PHE A 389 9.58 14.44 7.75
CA PHE A 389 9.56 15.91 7.64
C PHE A 389 10.56 16.65 8.55
N ASP A 390 11.20 15.96 9.48
CA ASP A 390 12.29 16.48 10.31
C ASP A 390 13.60 16.67 9.52
N GLN A 391 13.91 15.76 8.58
CA GLN A 391 15.16 15.79 7.83
C GLN A 391 14.98 15.76 6.30
N PHE A 392 13.81 15.37 5.79
CA PHE A 392 13.52 15.20 4.37
C PHE A 392 12.14 15.75 4.01
N LYS A 393 11.92 16.13 2.74
CA LYS A 393 10.60 16.59 2.27
C LYS A 393 9.52 15.51 2.32
N ASN A 394 9.90 14.24 2.17
CA ASN A 394 8.99 13.10 2.16
C ASN A 394 9.75 11.78 2.34
N PHE A 395 9.01 10.68 2.47
CA PHE A 395 9.58 9.34 2.65
C PHE A 395 10.37 8.85 1.42
N MET A 396 10.04 9.30 0.21
CA MET A 396 10.75 8.92 -1.02
C MET A 396 12.17 9.49 -1.00
N GLU A 397 12.32 10.77 -0.66
CA GLU A 397 13.63 11.40 -0.55
C GLU A 397 14.50 10.74 0.53
N ARG A 398 13.92 10.41 1.70
CA ARG A 398 14.59 9.64 2.76
C ARG A 398 15.04 8.27 2.25
N GLY A 399 14.15 7.54 1.57
CA GLY A 399 14.46 6.22 1.01
C GLY A 399 15.54 6.25 -0.06
N GLN A 400 15.53 7.26 -0.94
CA GLN A 400 16.59 7.46 -1.93
C GLN A 400 17.93 7.81 -1.27
N ALA A 401 17.91 8.64 -0.22
CA ALA A 401 19.11 8.96 0.56
C ALA A 401 19.68 7.69 1.22
N PHE A 402 18.84 6.88 1.85
CA PHE A 402 19.25 5.59 2.43
C PHE A 402 19.90 4.68 1.39
N LYS A 403 19.28 4.51 0.21
CA LYS A 403 19.82 3.68 -0.87
C LYS A 403 21.21 4.16 -1.30
N ARG A 404 21.38 5.48 -1.50
CA ARG A 404 22.69 6.05 -1.84
C ARG A 404 23.74 5.81 -0.74
N LEU A 405 23.38 6.00 0.52
CA LEU A 405 24.30 5.78 1.66
C LEU A 405 24.71 4.30 1.76
N VAL A 406 23.75 3.39 1.62
CA VAL A 406 24.03 1.94 1.65
C VAL A 406 24.91 1.53 0.47
N GLN A 407 24.67 2.08 -0.73
CA GLN A 407 25.49 1.78 -1.89
C GLN A 407 26.91 2.33 -1.81
N ALA A 408 27.14 3.37 -1.00
CA ALA A 408 28.46 3.98 -0.79
C ALA A 408 29.28 3.31 0.32
N LEU A 409 28.70 2.40 1.14
CA LEU A 409 29.42 1.58 2.13
C LEU A 409 30.41 0.63 1.39
#